data_fc6e4c5bfaeda7a57a714ba58906e050
#
_entry.id   fc6e4c5bfaeda7a57a714ba58906e050
#
_cell.length_a   1.000
_cell.length_b   1.000
_cell.length_c   1.000
_cell.angle_alpha   90.00
_cell.angle_beta   90.00
_cell.angle_gamma   90.00
#
_symmetry.space_group_name_H-M   'P 1'
#
loop_
_entity.id
_entity.type
_entity.pdbx_description
1 polymer ?
#
loop_
_entity_poly.entity_id
_entity_poly.type
_entity_poly.pdbx_seq_one_letter_code
_entity_poly.pdbx_strand_id
1 'polypeptide(L)'
;MTTSQPVPQPGILLPLPTNARYLSFDVANPTAIAGCLRALRDLADGENAVVGFGSPLAATLGADIAGLKRFPLITAPGLSIESAPEAVWIWLRGDDRGEILHRSRRITRALEPGFVLKELWDAFKHDNGRDLSGYEDGTENPQDDEAVAAAIVGDEQPALAGSSFVAAQRWAHRFDRFEAMPRD
;
A
#
# COMPACT_ATOMS: atom_id res chain seq x y z
N MET A 1 15.22 17.71 -23.54
CA MET A 1 14.69 17.30 -22.22
C MET A 1 14.83 15.80 -22.15
N THR A 2 15.82 15.31 -21.44
CA THR A 2 15.96 13.88 -21.17
C THR A 2 14.80 13.46 -20.29
N THR A 3 13.82 12.79 -20.85
CA THR A 3 12.80 12.09 -20.06
C THR A 3 13.52 11.01 -19.27
N SER A 4 13.74 11.26 -17.98
CA SER A 4 14.16 10.21 -17.04
C SER A 4 13.16 9.06 -17.18
N GLN A 5 13.65 7.85 -17.44
CA GLN A 5 12.76 6.68 -17.40
C GLN A 5 12.13 6.60 -16.00
N PRO A 6 10.83 6.29 -15.91
CA PRO A 6 10.18 6.13 -14.62
C PRO A 6 10.84 4.97 -13.88
N VAL A 7 11.27 5.26 -12.64
CA VAL A 7 11.91 4.27 -11.75
C VAL A 7 10.85 3.75 -10.79
N PRO A 8 10.62 2.43 -10.75
CA PRO A 8 9.73 1.84 -9.75
C PRO A 8 10.13 2.18 -8.32
N GLN A 9 9.18 2.21 -7.41
CA GLN A 9 9.48 2.33 -5.99
C GLN A 9 10.18 1.03 -5.51
N PRO A 10 11.45 1.07 -5.08
CA PRO A 10 12.22 -0.14 -4.78
C PRO A 10 11.55 -1.04 -3.73
N GLY A 11 10.90 -0.41 -2.75
CA GLY A 11 10.22 -1.10 -1.66
C GLY A 11 9.16 -2.11 -2.08
N ILE A 12 8.64 -2.04 -3.31
CA ILE A 12 7.61 -2.97 -3.81
C ILE A 12 8.18 -4.38 -3.95
N LEU A 13 9.42 -4.52 -4.44
CA LEU A 13 10.05 -5.80 -4.70
C LEU A 13 11.08 -6.23 -3.64
N LEU A 14 11.40 -5.35 -2.68
CA LEU A 14 12.30 -5.69 -1.58
C LEU A 14 11.67 -6.72 -0.64
N PRO A 15 12.46 -7.56 0.03
CA PRO A 15 11.98 -8.50 1.03
C PRO A 15 11.09 -7.84 2.09
N LEU A 16 10.17 -8.59 2.67
CA LEU A 16 9.29 -8.11 3.75
C LEU A 16 10.12 -7.56 4.92
N PRO A 17 9.84 -6.33 5.38
CA PRO A 17 10.54 -5.74 6.52
C PRO A 17 10.13 -6.41 7.82
N THR A 18 10.96 -6.27 8.87
CA THR A 18 10.61 -6.75 10.22
C THR A 18 9.39 -6.06 10.79
N ASN A 19 9.26 -4.75 10.55
CA ASN A 19 8.12 -3.95 10.99
C ASN A 19 7.60 -3.11 9.83
N ALA A 20 6.29 -2.85 9.85
CA ALA A 20 5.63 -1.97 8.93
C ALA A 20 4.57 -1.11 9.62
N ARG A 21 4.23 0.00 8.99
CA ARG A 21 3.07 0.81 9.34
C ARG A 21 2.36 1.23 8.07
N TYR A 22 1.07 0.98 8.03
CA TYR A 22 0.19 1.41 6.96
C TYR A 22 -0.57 2.65 7.39
N LEU A 23 -0.62 3.65 6.51
CA LEU A 23 -1.39 4.86 6.71
C LEU A 23 -2.32 5.04 5.53
N SER A 24 -3.56 5.34 5.77
CA SER A 24 -4.51 5.71 4.72
C SER A 24 -5.14 7.08 5.00
N PHE A 25 -5.35 7.83 3.93
CA PHE A 25 -5.85 9.19 4.01
C PHE A 25 -6.98 9.40 3.01
N ASP A 26 -7.98 10.17 3.44
CA ASP A 26 -9.01 10.72 2.57
C ASP A 26 -8.72 12.19 2.24
N VAL A 27 -9.24 12.67 1.10
CA VAL A 27 -9.16 14.09 0.73
C VAL A 27 -10.04 14.90 1.68
N ALA A 28 -9.47 15.93 2.30
CA ALA A 28 -10.19 16.87 3.18
C ALA A 28 -10.30 18.27 2.54
N ASN A 29 -9.24 18.74 1.87
CA ASN A 29 -9.21 20.06 1.24
C ASN A 29 -8.54 19.97 -0.14
N PRO A 30 -9.33 19.93 -1.22
CA PRO A 30 -8.81 19.82 -2.58
C PRO A 30 -7.82 20.91 -2.98
N THR A 31 -7.96 22.12 -2.46
CA THR A 31 -7.08 23.25 -2.83
C THR A 31 -5.66 23.12 -2.31
N ALA A 32 -5.45 22.34 -1.25
CA ALA A 32 -4.13 22.11 -0.63
C ALA A 32 -3.40 20.88 -1.19
N ILE A 33 -4.08 20.02 -1.98
CA ILE A 33 -3.54 18.74 -2.47
C ILE A 33 -2.16 18.92 -3.12
N ALA A 34 -2.02 19.86 -4.05
CA ALA A 34 -0.77 20.05 -4.79
C ALA A 34 0.42 20.39 -3.87
N GLY A 35 0.19 21.15 -2.80
CA GLY A 35 1.20 21.43 -1.76
C GLY A 35 1.58 20.19 -0.98
N CYS A 36 0.59 19.43 -0.54
CA CYS A 36 0.77 18.19 0.22
C CYS A 36 1.53 17.13 -0.61
N LEU A 37 1.18 16.94 -1.88
CA LEU A 37 1.86 15.96 -2.74
C LEU A 37 3.32 16.33 -3.01
N ARG A 38 3.63 17.64 -3.14
CA ARG A 38 5.03 18.09 -3.23
C ARG A 38 5.81 17.77 -1.94
N ALA A 39 5.23 18.06 -0.78
CA ALA A 39 5.86 17.75 0.50
C ALA A 39 6.02 16.23 0.71
N LEU A 40 5.02 15.45 0.31
CA LEU A 40 5.09 13.98 0.37
C LEU A 40 6.22 13.42 -0.50
N ARG A 41 6.39 13.93 -1.72
CA ARG A 41 7.47 13.52 -2.64
C ARG A 41 8.85 13.71 -1.99
N ASP A 42 9.04 14.76 -1.20
CA ASP A 42 10.32 15.04 -0.55
C ASP A 42 10.56 14.17 0.71
N LEU A 43 9.54 13.46 1.18
CA LEU A 43 9.57 12.56 2.35
C LEU A 43 9.52 11.07 1.98
N ALA A 44 9.02 10.74 0.79
CA ALA A 44 8.89 9.38 0.30
C ALA A 44 10.11 9.01 -0.54
N ASP A 45 10.88 8.03 -0.08
CA ASP A 45 12.06 7.51 -0.77
C ASP A 45 11.73 6.33 -1.72
N GLY A 46 10.49 5.84 -1.69
CA GLY A 46 10.05 4.68 -2.46
C GLY A 46 10.60 3.35 -1.95
N GLU A 47 11.51 3.36 -1.00
CA GLU A 47 12.11 2.18 -0.38
C GLU A 47 11.53 1.92 1.00
N ASN A 48 11.73 2.84 1.95
CA ASN A 48 11.21 2.75 3.31
C ASN A 48 9.85 3.45 3.48
N ALA A 49 9.44 4.22 2.49
CA ALA A 49 8.13 4.84 2.37
C ALA A 49 7.61 4.66 0.95
N VAL A 50 6.82 3.62 0.75
CA VAL A 50 6.11 3.34 -0.52
C VAL A 50 4.78 4.06 -0.50
N VAL A 51 4.45 4.75 -1.60
CA VAL A 51 3.24 5.59 -1.72
C VAL A 51 2.35 5.07 -2.84
N GLY A 52 1.08 4.91 -2.54
CA GLY A 52 0.03 4.61 -3.51
C GLY A 52 -1.04 5.71 -3.53
N PHE A 53 -1.61 5.94 -4.70
CA PHE A 53 -2.71 6.86 -4.92
C PHE A 53 -3.94 6.11 -5.41
N GLY A 54 -5.07 6.37 -4.78
CA GLY A 54 -6.30 5.68 -5.11
C GLY A 54 -7.25 6.48 -5.98
N SER A 55 -8.31 5.82 -6.41
CA SER A 55 -9.33 6.42 -7.27
C SER A 55 -9.99 7.69 -6.71
N PRO A 56 -10.15 7.91 -5.38
CA PRO A 56 -10.69 9.18 -4.88
C PRO A 56 -9.77 10.37 -5.15
N LEU A 57 -8.46 10.20 -5.05
CA LEU A 57 -7.52 11.27 -5.41
C LEU A 57 -7.51 11.53 -6.91
N ALA A 58 -7.46 10.46 -7.72
CA ALA A 58 -7.51 10.57 -9.17
C ALA A 58 -8.77 11.34 -9.62
N ALA A 59 -9.94 10.98 -9.09
CA ALA A 59 -11.20 11.67 -9.37
C ALA A 59 -11.17 13.16 -8.96
N THR A 60 -10.61 13.48 -7.78
CA THR A 60 -10.49 14.86 -7.30
C THR A 60 -9.60 15.70 -8.20
N LEU A 61 -8.58 15.10 -8.80
CA LEU A 61 -7.66 15.74 -9.74
C LEU A 61 -8.16 15.74 -11.20
N GLY A 62 -9.33 15.15 -11.47
CA GLY A 62 -9.88 14.99 -12.81
C GLY A 62 -9.09 14.03 -13.69
N ALA A 63 -8.36 13.09 -13.09
CA ALA A 63 -7.57 12.08 -13.77
C ALA A 63 -8.33 10.77 -13.90
N ASP A 64 -8.25 10.15 -15.08
CA ASP A 64 -8.68 8.78 -15.31
C ASP A 64 -7.44 7.90 -15.49
N ILE A 65 -7.26 6.92 -14.61
CA ILE A 65 -6.10 6.04 -14.61
C ILE A 65 -6.55 4.65 -15.05
N ALA A 66 -6.11 4.24 -16.23
CA ALA A 66 -6.44 2.93 -16.78
C ALA A 66 -5.99 1.81 -15.80
N GLY A 67 -6.90 0.90 -15.49
CA GLY A 67 -6.62 -0.20 -14.56
C GLY A 67 -6.84 0.12 -13.08
N LEU A 68 -6.90 1.38 -12.66
CA LEU A 68 -7.20 1.76 -11.27
C LEU A 68 -8.71 1.57 -11.00
N LYS A 69 -9.08 0.37 -10.60
CA LYS A 69 -10.47 -0.02 -10.35
C LYS A 69 -10.76 -0.04 -8.85
N ARG A 70 -12.00 0.27 -8.50
CA ARG A 70 -12.50 -0.03 -7.16
C ARG A 70 -12.67 -1.54 -7.00
N PHE A 71 -12.33 -2.05 -5.84
CA PHE A 71 -12.70 -3.42 -5.49
C PHE A 71 -14.23 -3.56 -5.53
N PRO A 72 -14.80 -4.57 -6.18
CA PRO A 72 -16.25 -4.74 -6.23
C PRO A 72 -16.82 -5.07 -4.84
N LEU A 73 -18.04 -4.61 -4.56
CA LEU A 73 -18.77 -5.08 -3.40
C LEU A 73 -19.06 -6.58 -3.59
N ILE A 74 -18.57 -7.39 -2.66
CA ILE A 74 -18.84 -8.83 -2.63
C ILE A 74 -19.78 -9.12 -1.45
N THR A 75 -20.93 -9.72 -1.74
CA THR A 75 -21.91 -10.09 -0.72
C THR A 75 -22.25 -11.57 -0.79
N ALA A 76 -22.34 -12.20 0.38
CA ALA A 76 -22.81 -13.57 0.57
C ALA A 76 -23.60 -13.62 1.89
N PRO A 77 -24.38 -14.69 2.15
CA PRO A 77 -25.06 -14.82 3.43
C PRO A 77 -24.13 -14.69 4.63
N GLY A 78 -24.31 -13.64 5.43
CA GLY A 78 -23.49 -13.34 6.59
C GLY A 78 -22.10 -12.72 6.29
N LEU A 79 -21.83 -12.36 5.04
CA LEU A 79 -20.56 -11.73 4.61
C LEU A 79 -20.84 -10.52 3.70
N SER A 80 -20.20 -9.40 4.00
CA SER A 80 -20.10 -8.24 3.10
C SER A 80 -18.66 -7.77 3.09
N ILE A 81 -18.05 -7.70 1.92
CA ILE A 81 -16.71 -7.14 1.71
C ILE A 81 -16.90 -5.87 0.90
N GLU A 82 -16.74 -4.74 1.58
CA GLU A 82 -16.95 -3.42 0.97
C GLU A 82 -15.63 -2.89 0.39
N SER A 83 -15.78 -2.10 -0.69
CA SER A 83 -14.67 -1.33 -1.20
C SER A 83 -14.53 -0.04 -0.39
N ALA A 84 -13.37 0.17 0.22
CA ALA A 84 -13.03 1.39 0.94
C ALA A 84 -11.79 2.05 0.30
N PRO A 85 -11.93 2.60 -0.93
CA PRO A 85 -10.75 3.14 -1.63
C PRO A 85 -10.19 4.33 -0.88
N GLU A 86 -8.88 4.33 -0.70
CA GLU A 86 -8.12 5.39 -0.08
C GLU A 86 -7.73 6.46 -1.12
N ALA A 87 -7.61 7.71 -0.71
CA ALA A 87 -7.05 8.75 -1.58
C ALA A 87 -5.53 8.64 -1.65
N VAL A 88 -4.88 8.46 -0.50
CA VAL A 88 -3.44 8.19 -0.37
C VAL A 88 -3.25 7.01 0.57
N TRP A 89 -2.46 6.05 0.14
CA TRP A 89 -2.02 4.91 0.94
C TRP A 89 -0.50 4.94 1.05
N ILE A 90 0.02 4.67 2.26
CA ILE A 90 1.46 4.69 2.52
C ILE A 90 1.84 3.43 3.28
N TRP A 91 2.86 2.76 2.80
CA TRP A 91 3.52 1.66 3.46
C TRP A 91 4.89 2.10 3.95
N LEU A 92 5.00 2.32 5.25
CA LEU A 92 6.26 2.54 5.93
C LEU A 92 6.84 1.19 6.35
N ARG A 93 8.11 0.98 6.07
CA ARG A 93 8.82 -0.27 6.28
C ARG A 93 10.17 -0.03 6.95
N GLY A 94 10.64 -1.00 7.72
CA GLY A 94 11.94 -0.95 8.37
C GLY A 94 12.06 -1.90 9.56
N ASP A 95 13.21 -1.88 10.19
CA ASP A 95 13.50 -2.72 11.35
C ASP A 95 13.31 -1.99 12.68
N ASP A 96 13.39 -0.65 12.67
CA ASP A 96 13.23 0.19 13.86
C ASP A 96 11.83 0.83 13.91
N ARG A 97 11.05 0.45 14.92
CA ARG A 97 9.69 0.97 15.14
C ARG A 97 9.67 2.47 15.48
N GLY A 98 10.73 2.97 16.12
CA GLY A 98 10.87 4.39 16.46
C GLY A 98 11.05 5.24 15.21
N GLU A 99 11.89 4.80 14.28
CA GLU A 99 12.08 5.46 12.99
C GLU A 99 10.80 5.45 12.14
N ILE A 100 10.09 4.32 12.10
CA ILE A 100 8.79 4.22 11.44
C ILE A 100 7.80 5.21 12.06
N LEU A 101 7.74 5.32 13.40
CA LEU A 101 6.89 6.28 14.09
C LEU A 101 7.24 7.73 13.71
N HIS A 102 8.52 8.09 13.74
CA HIS A 102 8.95 9.44 13.40
C HIS A 102 8.66 9.79 11.94
N ARG A 103 8.89 8.86 11.00
CA ARG A 103 8.56 9.02 9.58
C ARG A 103 7.05 9.18 9.39
N SER A 104 6.24 8.33 10.03
CA SER A 104 4.79 8.42 10.05
C SER A 104 4.31 9.82 10.46
N ARG A 105 4.84 10.36 11.56
CA ARG A 105 4.46 11.70 12.06
C ARG A 105 4.84 12.82 11.09
N ARG A 106 6.02 12.75 10.45
CA ARG A 106 6.44 13.74 9.46
C ARG A 106 5.51 13.75 8.26
N ILE A 107 5.19 12.57 7.73
CA ILE A 107 4.28 12.42 6.59
C ILE A 107 2.87 12.88 6.93
N THR A 108 2.33 12.47 8.08
CA THR A 108 0.99 12.90 8.51
C THR A 108 0.88 14.43 8.58
N ARG A 109 1.88 15.10 9.19
CA ARG A 109 1.91 16.58 9.25
C ARG A 109 2.00 17.23 7.87
N ALA A 110 2.76 16.64 6.95
CA ALA A 110 2.90 17.17 5.59
C ALA A 110 1.59 17.04 4.79
N LEU A 111 0.78 16.04 5.07
CA LEU A 111 -0.49 15.79 4.41
C LEU A 111 -1.69 16.51 5.06
N GLU A 112 -1.60 16.86 6.34
CA GLU A 112 -2.70 17.44 7.13
C GLU A 112 -3.42 18.65 6.49
N PRO A 113 -2.77 19.56 5.73
CA PRO A 113 -3.47 20.67 5.09
C PRO A 113 -4.49 20.25 4.02
N GLY A 114 -4.31 19.10 3.38
CA GLY A 114 -5.13 18.63 2.26
C GLY A 114 -5.84 17.31 2.50
N PHE A 115 -5.39 16.56 3.49
CA PHE A 115 -5.86 15.19 3.75
C PHE A 115 -6.14 14.97 5.24
N VAL A 116 -7.04 14.04 5.53
CA VAL A 116 -7.29 13.54 6.87
C VAL A 116 -6.83 12.09 6.98
N LEU A 117 -6.07 11.77 8.03
CA LEU A 117 -5.70 10.40 8.34
C LEU A 117 -6.96 9.61 8.71
N LYS A 118 -7.25 8.57 7.94
CA LYS A 118 -8.40 7.69 8.11
C LYS A 118 -8.06 6.49 8.98
N GLU A 119 -6.99 5.80 8.62
CA GLU A 119 -6.55 4.59 9.31
C GLU A 119 -5.03 4.56 9.48
N LEU A 120 -4.61 3.92 10.56
CA LEU A 120 -3.22 3.63 10.87
C LEU A 120 -3.14 2.21 11.44
N TRP A 121 -2.28 1.37 10.83
CA TRP A 121 -2.08 0.01 11.27
C TRP A 121 -0.61 -0.32 11.40
N ASP A 122 -0.20 -0.77 12.57
CA ASP A 122 1.13 -1.36 12.77
C ASP A 122 1.08 -2.84 12.39
N ALA A 123 2.10 -3.30 11.67
CA ALA A 123 2.29 -4.67 11.27
C ALA A 123 3.72 -5.14 11.52
N PHE A 124 3.92 -6.42 11.56
CA PHE A 124 5.21 -7.05 11.77
C PHE A 124 5.32 -8.34 10.96
N LYS A 125 6.53 -8.72 10.63
CA LYS A 125 6.81 -10.02 10.02
C LYS A 125 6.87 -11.09 11.10
N HIS A 126 5.97 -12.09 11.01
CA HIS A 126 5.99 -13.25 11.88
C HIS A 126 6.86 -14.34 11.28
N ASP A 127 7.77 -14.88 12.07
CA ASP A 127 8.71 -15.94 11.67
C ASP A 127 9.19 -15.73 10.21
N ASN A 128 9.80 -16.20 9.48
CA ASN A 128 10.31 -15.89 8.12
C ASN A 128 9.27 -15.46 7.08
N GLY A 129 8.16 -14.83 7.50
CA GLY A 129 7.05 -14.38 6.63
C GLY A 129 5.88 -15.34 6.60
N ARG A 130 5.78 -16.22 7.60
CA ARG A 130 4.61 -17.11 7.77
C ARG A 130 3.37 -16.34 8.18
N ASP A 131 2.22 -16.86 7.82
CA ASP A 131 0.95 -16.48 8.41
C ASP A 131 0.95 -16.78 9.92
N LEU A 132 0.16 -16.04 10.71
CA LEU A 132 0.08 -16.25 12.16
C LEU A 132 -0.48 -17.64 12.56
N SER A 133 -1.11 -18.36 11.64
CA SER A 133 -1.49 -19.77 11.81
C SER A 133 -0.31 -20.75 11.66
N GLY A 134 0.86 -20.26 11.21
CA GLY A 134 2.08 -21.05 10.99
C GLY A 134 2.26 -21.58 9.56
N TYR A 135 1.27 -21.40 8.69
CA TYR A 135 1.39 -21.80 7.30
C TYR A 135 2.32 -20.84 6.53
N GLU A 136 2.99 -21.39 5.52
CA GLU A 136 3.75 -20.57 4.57
C GLU A 136 2.79 -19.88 3.62
N ASP A 137 3.00 -18.58 3.44
CA ASP A 137 2.24 -17.77 2.50
C ASP A 137 3.13 -17.34 1.34
N GLY A 138 2.54 -17.15 0.17
CA GLY A 138 3.24 -16.65 -1.00
C GLY A 138 4.21 -17.65 -1.66
N THR A 139 4.08 -18.95 -1.43
CA THR A 139 4.95 -19.98 -2.03
C THR A 139 4.89 -20.04 -3.56
N GLU A 140 3.77 -19.60 -4.15
CA GLU A 140 3.56 -19.48 -5.59
C GLU A 140 3.84 -18.07 -6.15
N ASN A 141 4.35 -17.16 -5.33
CA ASN A 141 4.68 -15.83 -5.80
C ASN A 141 5.84 -15.88 -6.79
N PRO A 142 5.75 -15.14 -7.90
CA PRO A 142 6.83 -15.08 -8.89
C PRO A 142 8.10 -14.50 -8.25
N GLN A 143 9.24 -14.92 -8.75
CA GLN A 143 10.57 -14.52 -8.28
C GLN A 143 11.35 -13.82 -9.38
N ASP A 144 12.38 -13.09 -9.02
CA ASP A 144 13.33 -12.43 -9.93
C ASP A 144 12.64 -11.64 -11.06
N ASP A 145 12.96 -11.89 -12.31
CA ASP A 145 12.40 -11.18 -13.47
C ASP A 145 10.88 -11.38 -13.61
N GLU A 146 10.36 -12.52 -13.19
CA GLU A 146 8.92 -12.80 -13.20
C GLU A 146 8.20 -11.94 -12.15
N ALA A 147 8.81 -11.68 -11.00
CA ALA A 147 8.27 -10.77 -9.98
C ALA A 147 8.21 -9.33 -10.51
N VAL A 148 9.24 -8.89 -11.22
CA VAL A 148 9.23 -7.57 -11.89
C VAL A 148 8.11 -7.49 -12.92
N ALA A 149 8.01 -8.50 -13.81
CA ALA A 149 6.98 -8.53 -14.84
C ALA A 149 5.55 -8.57 -14.29
N ALA A 150 5.36 -9.20 -13.13
CA ALA A 150 4.05 -9.28 -12.48
C ALA A 150 3.67 -8.00 -11.71
N ALA A 151 4.64 -7.32 -11.09
CA ALA A 151 4.38 -6.22 -10.17
C ALA A 151 4.52 -4.83 -10.81
N ILE A 152 5.34 -4.66 -11.85
CA ILE A 152 5.68 -3.36 -12.42
C ILE A 152 5.06 -3.22 -13.82
N VAL A 153 4.36 -2.12 -14.02
CA VAL A 153 3.82 -1.77 -15.36
C VAL A 153 4.96 -1.47 -16.30
N GLY A 154 4.99 -2.16 -17.44
CA GLY A 154 6.01 -2.02 -18.48
C GLY A 154 5.78 -0.80 -19.39
N ASP A 155 6.63 -0.69 -20.40
CA ASP A 155 6.64 0.44 -21.35
C ASP A 155 5.44 0.44 -22.33
N GLU A 156 4.66 -0.64 -22.38
CA GLU A 156 3.43 -0.74 -23.17
C GLU A 156 2.33 0.23 -22.70
N GLN A 157 2.44 0.74 -21.48
CA GLN A 157 1.61 1.80 -20.92
C GLN A 157 2.48 2.98 -20.46
N PRO A 158 2.98 3.83 -21.37
CA PRO A 158 4.00 4.84 -21.04
C PRO A 158 3.60 5.82 -19.94
N ALA A 159 2.31 6.11 -19.78
CA ALA A 159 1.81 7.01 -18.73
C ALA A 159 1.88 6.38 -17.32
N LEU A 160 1.97 5.06 -17.23
CA LEU A 160 2.00 4.28 -16.00
C LEU A 160 3.28 3.47 -15.84
N ALA A 161 4.17 3.49 -16.84
CA ALA A 161 5.43 2.75 -16.81
C ALA A 161 6.17 2.95 -15.48
N GLY A 162 6.67 1.88 -14.88
CA GLY A 162 7.33 1.89 -13.58
C GLY A 162 6.40 1.97 -12.37
N SER A 163 5.09 2.14 -12.57
CA SER A 163 4.12 2.07 -11.47
C SER A 163 3.73 0.63 -11.12
N SER A 164 2.99 0.47 -10.04
CA SER A 164 2.38 -0.79 -9.60
C SER A 164 0.96 -0.57 -9.16
N PHE A 165 0.13 -1.59 -9.29
CA PHE A 165 -1.17 -1.63 -8.64
C PHE A 165 -1.10 -2.47 -7.36
N VAL A 166 -1.72 -1.98 -6.29
CA VAL A 166 -1.75 -2.67 -5.00
C VAL A 166 -3.19 -2.84 -4.53
N ALA A 167 -3.49 -4.02 -4.02
CA ALA A 167 -4.70 -4.30 -3.26
C ALA A 167 -4.28 -4.62 -1.81
N ALA A 168 -4.64 -3.75 -0.88
CA ALA A 168 -4.37 -3.95 0.53
C ALA A 168 -5.62 -4.50 1.22
N GLN A 169 -5.44 -5.54 2.03
CA GLN A 169 -6.52 -6.17 2.80
C GLN A 169 -6.07 -6.36 4.25
N ARG A 170 -7.00 -6.13 5.17
CA ARG A 170 -6.80 -6.45 6.57
C ARG A 170 -7.59 -7.69 6.94
N TRP A 171 -6.89 -8.69 7.48
CA TRP A 171 -7.48 -9.93 7.95
C TRP A 171 -7.46 -10.01 9.47
N ALA A 172 -8.59 -10.43 10.05
CA ALA A 172 -8.68 -10.78 11.46
C ALA A 172 -8.78 -12.30 11.59
N HIS A 173 -7.76 -12.92 12.14
CA HIS A 173 -7.70 -14.37 12.34
C HIS A 173 -8.66 -14.82 13.44
N ARG A 174 -9.36 -15.90 13.20
CA ARG A 174 -10.21 -16.56 14.20
C ARG A 174 -9.46 -17.73 14.82
N PHE A 175 -8.47 -17.40 15.62
CA PHE A 175 -7.60 -18.40 16.26
C PHE A 175 -8.38 -19.38 17.13
N ASP A 176 -9.42 -18.93 17.84
CA ASP A 176 -10.34 -19.79 18.59
C ASP A 176 -10.90 -20.95 17.76
N ARG A 177 -11.29 -20.67 16.53
CA ARG A 177 -11.80 -21.70 15.61
C ARG A 177 -10.68 -22.54 15.01
N PHE A 178 -9.56 -21.92 14.68
CA PHE A 178 -8.41 -22.58 14.10
C PHE A 178 -7.82 -23.62 15.09
N GLU A 179 -7.65 -23.22 16.34
CA GLU A 179 -7.11 -24.08 17.42
C GLU A 179 -8.05 -25.23 17.80
N ALA A 180 -9.37 -25.06 17.58
CA ALA A 180 -10.38 -26.10 17.82
C ALA A 180 -10.46 -27.14 16.69
N MET A 181 -9.76 -26.95 15.56
CA MET A 181 -9.74 -27.94 14.48
C MET A 181 -8.93 -29.18 14.91
N PRO A 182 -9.39 -30.39 14.54
CA PRO A 182 -8.59 -31.59 14.76
C PRO A 182 -7.27 -31.48 14.03
N ARG A 183 -6.19 -31.95 14.63
CA ARG A 183 -4.90 -32.12 13.95
C ARG A 183 -4.93 -33.48 13.26
N ASP A 184 -4.83 -33.51 11.96
CA ASP A 184 -4.67 -34.73 11.17
C ASP A 184 -3.29 -35.35 11.38
#